data_1958cf97862fbcacf1c0a5dd327cd8e1
#
_entry.id   1958cf97862fbcacf1c0a5dd327cd8e1
#
_cell.length_a   1.000
_cell.length_b   1.000
_cell.length_c   1.000
_cell.angle_alpha   90.00
_cell.angle_beta   90.00
_cell.angle_gamma   90.00
#
_symmetry.space_group_name_H-M   'P 1'
#
loop_
_entity.id
_entity.type
_entity.pdbx_description
1 polymer ?
#
loop_
_entity_poly.entity_id
_entity_poly.type
_entity_poly.pdbx_seq_one_letter_code
_entity_poly.pdbx_strand_id
1 'polypeptide(L)'
;GNTYTTTNRALGFVNSNAKIWGQRLSDGTYATVYNPSEYRWPLGISLSGDGLEYKTLNLICGEVPPMRYGGNYKSRGPQYVRGIQEGNGVPKDSDMWVSYSMNKEDIWVAHVPVPVKTVATAHADDDFAQYQKLGDLKTWNIYSPLMAPVSLRQEWLELKDEDPFDYACVERKIPASSYLKAS
;
A
#
# COMPACT_ATOMS: atom_id res chain seq x y z
N GLY A 1 -3.11 37.22 -16.93
CA GLY A 1 -2.58 36.91 -15.61
C GLY A 1 -3.43 35.85 -14.95
N ASN A 2 -2.81 34.82 -14.36
CA ASN A 2 -3.53 33.78 -13.66
C ASN A 2 -3.92 34.29 -12.28
N THR A 3 -5.20 34.25 -11.96
CA THR A 3 -5.69 34.48 -10.62
C THR A 3 -5.69 33.15 -9.84
N TYR A 4 -5.04 33.16 -8.69
CA TYR A 4 -5.11 32.05 -7.77
C TYR A 4 -6.33 32.24 -6.86
N THR A 5 -7.14 31.20 -6.73
CA THR A 5 -8.22 31.15 -5.75
C THR A 5 -7.65 30.99 -4.35
N THR A 6 -8.46 31.33 -3.34
CA THR A 6 -8.10 31.08 -1.95
C THR A 6 -7.74 29.61 -1.74
N THR A 7 -6.66 29.35 -0.99
CA THR A 7 -6.26 28.00 -0.62
C THR A 7 -7.30 27.38 0.30
N ASN A 8 -7.81 26.24 -0.06
CA ASN A 8 -8.69 25.43 0.78
C ASN A 8 -7.89 24.33 1.50
N ARG A 9 -8.32 24.03 2.72
CA ARG A 9 -7.80 22.91 3.47
C ARG A 9 -8.61 21.67 3.10
N ALA A 10 -7.95 20.63 2.61
CA ALA A 10 -8.57 19.32 2.48
C ALA A 10 -8.79 18.70 3.87
N LEU A 11 -9.94 18.11 4.06
CA LEU A 11 -10.35 17.49 5.33
C LEU A 11 -10.30 15.96 5.22
N GLY A 12 -10.17 15.31 6.35
CA GLY A 12 -10.27 13.86 6.46
C GLY A 12 -8.96 13.10 6.27
N PHE A 13 -7.82 13.77 6.05
CA PHE A 13 -6.54 13.09 6.10
C PHE A 13 -5.45 13.91 6.80
N VAL A 14 -4.53 13.18 7.43
CA VAL A 14 -3.34 13.73 8.08
C VAL A 14 -2.13 13.13 7.39
N ASN A 15 -1.26 13.97 6.89
CA ASN A 15 -0.03 13.56 6.23
C ASN A 15 1.17 13.84 7.13
N SER A 16 2.12 12.92 7.17
CA SER A 16 3.46 13.23 7.68
C SER A 16 4.11 14.31 6.80
N ASN A 17 5.24 14.83 7.17
CA ASN A 17 5.98 15.79 6.33
C ASN A 17 6.57 15.15 5.04
N ALA A 18 6.05 14.00 4.62
CA ALA A 18 6.46 13.30 3.41
C ALA A 18 5.73 13.82 2.17
N LYS A 19 6.25 13.46 1.03
CA LYS A 19 5.66 13.76 -0.26
C LYS A 19 4.31 13.05 -0.42
N ILE A 20 3.34 13.75 -1.01
CA ILE A 20 2.04 13.20 -1.37
C ILE A 20 1.87 13.20 -2.89
N TRP A 21 0.98 12.36 -3.37
CA TRP A 21 0.53 12.34 -4.74
C TRP A 21 -0.98 12.36 -4.80
N GLY A 22 -1.55 13.31 -5.53
CA GLY A 22 -2.99 13.41 -5.77
C GLY A 22 -3.31 13.36 -7.25
N GLN A 23 -4.35 12.62 -7.61
CA GLN A 23 -4.88 12.61 -8.98
C GLN A 23 -6.37 12.31 -9.00
N ARG A 24 -7.03 12.67 -10.11
CA ARG A 24 -8.37 12.21 -10.42
C ARG A 24 -8.27 10.86 -11.12
N LEU A 25 -9.06 9.90 -10.65
CA LEU A 25 -9.12 8.55 -11.21
C LEU A 25 -10.07 8.50 -12.42
N SER A 26 -10.01 7.40 -13.16
CA SER A 26 -10.84 7.18 -14.35
C SER A 26 -12.34 7.13 -14.06
N ASP A 27 -12.73 6.73 -12.86
CA ASP A 27 -14.12 6.74 -12.38
C ASP A 27 -14.61 8.12 -11.89
N GLY A 28 -13.76 9.13 -11.95
CA GLY A 28 -14.04 10.48 -11.51
C GLY A 28 -13.72 10.79 -10.05
N THR A 29 -13.37 9.80 -9.25
CA THR A 29 -12.97 9.94 -7.85
C THR A 29 -11.61 10.62 -7.74
N TYR A 30 -11.39 11.42 -6.71
CA TYR A 30 -10.08 11.97 -6.38
C TYR A 30 -9.37 11.05 -5.39
N ALA A 31 -8.13 10.72 -5.68
CA ALA A 31 -7.30 9.87 -4.83
C ALA A 31 -6.07 10.65 -4.36
N THR A 32 -5.72 10.48 -3.10
CA THR A 32 -4.47 11.01 -2.53
C THR A 32 -3.70 9.88 -1.87
N VAL A 33 -2.46 9.68 -2.31
CA VAL A 33 -1.53 8.68 -1.76
C VAL A 33 -0.50 9.38 -0.90
N TYR A 34 -0.33 8.92 0.33
CA TYR A 34 0.46 9.60 1.35
C TYR A 34 0.82 8.67 2.52
N ASN A 35 1.60 9.18 3.47
CA ASN A 35 1.91 8.49 4.71
C ASN A 35 1.01 9.03 5.83
N PRO A 36 0.04 8.26 6.35
CA PRO A 36 -0.98 8.74 7.28
C PRO A 36 -0.54 8.78 8.75
N SER A 37 0.74 8.60 9.04
CA SER A 37 1.28 8.65 10.41
C SER A 37 2.42 9.65 10.53
N GLU A 38 2.94 9.86 11.71
CA GLU A 38 4.13 10.70 11.96
C GLU A 38 5.41 10.12 11.32
N TYR A 39 5.44 8.81 11.11
CA TYR A 39 6.50 8.10 10.38
C TYR A 39 6.16 8.01 8.90
N ARG A 40 7.15 7.81 8.05
CA ARG A 40 6.95 7.58 6.61
C ARG A 40 6.50 6.14 6.33
N TRP A 41 5.50 5.71 7.05
CA TRP A 41 4.95 4.37 7.08
C TRP A 41 3.59 4.39 7.80
N PRO A 42 2.57 3.63 7.35
CA PRO A 42 2.50 2.94 6.05
C PRO A 42 2.30 3.90 4.87
N LEU A 43 2.17 3.36 3.65
CA LEU A 43 1.67 4.09 2.50
C LEU A 43 0.18 3.80 2.33
N GLY A 44 -0.62 4.84 2.40
CA GLY A 44 -2.07 4.74 2.28
C GLY A 44 -2.62 5.52 1.10
N ILE A 45 -3.88 5.25 0.77
CA ILE A 45 -4.67 5.97 -0.21
C ILE A 45 -6.00 6.39 0.40
N SER A 46 -6.34 7.66 0.30
CA SER A 46 -7.65 8.20 0.66
C SER A 46 -8.39 8.67 -0.57
N LEU A 47 -9.70 8.54 -0.53
CA LEU A 47 -10.59 8.86 -1.65
C LEU A 47 -11.55 9.99 -1.28
N SER A 48 -11.88 10.81 -2.29
CA SER A 48 -12.82 11.91 -2.19
C SER A 48 -13.66 12.03 -3.47
N GLY A 49 -14.92 12.39 -3.31
CA GLY A 49 -15.79 12.67 -4.46
C GLY A 49 -15.62 14.09 -5.01
N ASP A 50 -15.10 15.02 -4.22
CA ASP A 50 -15.00 16.45 -4.57
C ASP A 50 -13.54 16.98 -4.52
N GLY A 51 -12.59 16.17 -4.06
CA GLY A 51 -11.20 16.56 -3.87
C GLY A 51 -10.92 17.40 -2.61
N LEU A 52 -11.92 17.65 -1.79
CA LEU A 52 -11.83 18.47 -0.58
C LEU A 52 -12.07 17.66 0.70
N GLU A 53 -13.02 16.74 0.70
CA GLU A 53 -13.35 15.90 1.84
C GLU A 53 -13.01 14.44 1.55
N TYR A 54 -12.06 13.90 2.31
CA TYR A 54 -11.57 12.52 2.19
C TYR A 54 -12.16 11.66 3.30
N LYS A 55 -12.85 10.57 2.92
CA LYS A 55 -13.65 9.76 3.85
C LYS A 55 -13.15 8.34 4.05
N THR A 56 -12.15 7.93 3.28
CA THR A 56 -11.63 6.56 3.33
C THR A 56 -10.12 6.57 3.50
N LEU A 57 -9.61 5.52 4.13
CA LEU A 57 -8.19 5.23 4.18
C LEU A 57 -8.00 3.74 3.88
N ASN A 58 -7.32 3.45 2.78
CA ASN A 58 -6.97 2.10 2.38
C ASN A 58 -5.46 1.94 2.37
N LEU A 59 -4.99 0.74 2.62
CA LEU A 59 -3.58 0.41 2.65
C LEU A 59 -3.08 0.11 1.22
N ILE A 60 -1.97 0.75 0.82
CA ILE A 60 -1.21 0.38 -0.38
C ILE A 60 -0.03 -0.50 0.01
N CYS A 61 0.77 -0.05 1.00
CA CYS A 61 1.92 -0.78 1.47
C CYS A 61 2.08 -0.59 2.98
N GLY A 62 1.99 -1.69 3.73
CA GLY A 62 2.18 -1.74 5.18
C GLY A 62 3.52 -2.32 5.60
N GLU A 63 4.27 -2.83 4.66
CA GLU A 63 5.51 -3.52 4.90
C GLU A 63 6.70 -2.57 4.96
N VAL A 64 7.62 -2.87 5.84
CA VAL A 64 8.86 -2.13 5.97
C VAL A 64 10.00 -3.13 6.13
N PRO A 65 10.66 -3.52 5.03
CA PRO A 65 11.81 -4.41 5.09
C PRO A 65 12.95 -3.78 5.91
N PRO A 66 13.84 -4.60 6.46
CA PRO A 66 15.06 -4.12 7.07
C PRO A 66 15.85 -3.24 6.10
N MET A 67 16.41 -2.15 6.62
CA MET A 67 17.33 -1.34 5.82
C MET A 67 18.63 -2.08 5.61
N ARG A 68 19.09 -2.15 4.37
CA ARG A 68 20.38 -2.76 4.00
C ARG A 68 21.56 -1.83 4.24
N TYR A 69 21.31 -0.54 4.14
CA TYR A 69 22.37 0.47 4.23
C TYR A 69 22.03 1.50 5.29
N GLY A 70 22.99 1.79 6.17
CA GLY A 70 22.94 2.94 7.08
C GLY A 70 23.24 4.25 6.32
N GLY A 71 22.99 5.36 6.95
CA GLY A 71 23.35 6.69 6.41
C GLY A 71 22.57 7.81 7.07
N ASN A 72 23.14 9.02 6.98
CA ASN A 72 22.48 10.22 7.43
C ASN A 72 21.22 10.47 6.59
N TYR A 73 20.14 10.90 7.25
CA TYR A 73 18.86 11.18 6.59
C TYR A 73 18.17 9.97 5.97
N LYS A 74 18.61 8.76 6.26
CA LYS A 74 17.86 7.54 5.95
C LYS A 74 16.60 7.48 6.83
N SER A 75 15.50 7.07 6.23
CA SER A 75 14.25 6.78 6.95
C SER A 75 13.62 5.52 6.38
N ARG A 76 13.07 4.71 7.26
CA ARG A 76 12.36 3.48 6.89
C ARG A 76 11.03 3.79 6.21
N GLY A 77 10.56 2.84 5.46
CA GLY A 77 9.21 2.79 4.93
C GLY A 77 9.04 3.28 3.50
N PRO A 78 7.82 3.11 2.96
CA PRO A 78 7.42 3.53 1.64
C PRO A 78 7.20 5.04 1.58
N GLN A 79 8.01 5.76 0.84
CA GLN A 79 8.02 7.21 0.81
C GLN A 79 8.31 7.76 -0.58
N TYR A 80 8.19 9.08 -0.75
CA TYR A 80 8.41 9.77 -2.03
C TYR A 80 7.54 9.24 -3.17
N VAL A 81 6.26 9.05 -2.88
CA VAL A 81 5.30 8.55 -3.85
C VAL A 81 5.14 9.49 -5.04
N ARG A 82 5.00 8.90 -6.23
CA ARG A 82 4.66 9.59 -7.46
C ARG A 82 3.79 8.71 -8.33
N GLY A 83 2.74 9.28 -8.94
CA GLY A 83 1.96 8.60 -9.97
C GLY A 83 2.78 8.40 -11.25
N ILE A 84 2.53 7.28 -11.92
CA ILE A 84 3.14 6.93 -13.21
C ILE A 84 2.24 7.44 -14.33
N GLN A 85 1.90 8.72 -14.26
CA GLN A 85 1.16 9.43 -15.29
C GLN A 85 1.83 10.77 -15.52
N GLU A 86 2.38 10.95 -16.68
CA GLU A 86 2.88 12.25 -17.10
C GLU A 86 1.99 12.80 -18.21
N GLY A 87 1.79 14.11 -18.20
CA GLY A 87 1.04 14.79 -19.23
C GLY A 87 -0.47 14.54 -19.25
N ASN A 88 -1.07 14.25 -18.10
CA ASN A 88 -2.51 13.96 -17.96
C ASN A 88 -3.00 12.72 -18.70
N GLY A 89 -2.11 11.82 -19.09
CA GLY A 89 -2.49 10.54 -19.66
C GLY A 89 -3.11 9.62 -18.63
N VAL A 90 -4.17 8.91 -19.00
CA VAL A 90 -4.70 7.78 -18.22
C VAL A 90 -3.94 6.53 -18.65
N PRO A 91 -3.46 5.67 -17.74
CA PRO A 91 -2.90 4.38 -18.12
C PRO A 91 -3.86 3.58 -18.99
N LYS A 92 -3.33 2.72 -19.87
CA LYS A 92 -4.16 1.97 -20.82
C LYS A 92 -5.22 1.08 -20.16
N ASP A 93 -4.94 0.59 -18.95
CA ASP A 93 -5.86 -0.19 -18.13
C ASP A 93 -6.84 0.67 -17.33
N SER A 94 -6.72 2.00 -17.40
CA SER A 94 -7.50 2.97 -16.63
C SER A 94 -7.30 2.88 -15.10
N ASP A 95 -6.36 2.09 -14.64
CA ASP A 95 -6.01 1.94 -13.23
C ASP A 95 -4.99 2.99 -12.77
N MET A 96 -4.80 3.09 -11.47
CA MET A 96 -3.82 4.00 -10.89
C MET A 96 -2.52 3.24 -10.63
N TRP A 97 -1.42 3.78 -11.12
CA TRP A 97 -0.09 3.28 -10.89
C TRP A 97 0.75 4.31 -10.14
N VAL A 98 1.42 3.90 -9.09
CA VAL A 98 2.31 4.77 -8.31
C VAL A 98 3.66 4.12 -8.09
N SER A 99 4.70 4.90 -8.20
CA SER A 99 6.05 4.51 -7.76
C SER A 99 6.36 5.16 -6.42
N TYR A 100 7.15 4.48 -5.61
CA TYR A 100 7.61 5.00 -4.33
C TYR A 100 8.96 4.39 -3.95
N SER A 101 9.69 5.08 -3.08
CA SER A 101 10.95 4.58 -2.57
C SER A 101 10.69 3.77 -1.30
N MET A 102 11.21 2.56 -1.24
CA MET A 102 11.25 1.76 -0.02
C MET A 102 12.59 1.98 0.69
N ASN A 103 12.55 2.45 1.93
CA ASN A 103 13.73 2.72 2.77
C ASN A 103 14.77 3.67 2.14
N LYS A 104 14.43 4.39 1.07
CA LYS A 104 15.40 5.12 0.20
C LYS A 104 16.48 4.19 -0.39
N GLU A 105 16.12 2.97 -0.69
CA GLU A 105 17.01 1.94 -1.23
C GLU A 105 16.51 1.38 -2.53
N ASP A 106 15.23 1.05 -2.60
CA ASP A 106 14.60 0.48 -3.77
C ASP A 106 13.46 1.34 -4.28
N ILE A 107 13.14 1.19 -5.55
CA ILE A 107 11.95 1.75 -6.17
C ILE A 107 10.92 0.65 -6.35
N TRP A 108 9.78 0.86 -5.74
CA TRP A 108 8.65 -0.05 -5.83
C TRP A 108 7.53 0.58 -6.64
N VAL A 109 6.69 -0.27 -7.20
CA VAL A 109 5.51 0.13 -7.95
C VAL A 109 4.29 -0.56 -7.38
N ALA A 110 3.25 0.21 -7.10
CA ALA A 110 1.94 -0.34 -6.76
C ALA A 110 0.96 -0.10 -7.91
N HIS A 111 0.21 -1.15 -8.23
CA HIS A 111 -0.94 -1.14 -9.12
C HIS A 111 -2.21 -1.10 -8.27
N VAL A 112 -3.00 -0.06 -8.45
CA VAL A 112 -4.25 0.16 -7.70
C VAL A 112 -5.41 0.11 -8.68
N PRO A 113 -6.19 -0.98 -8.69
CA PRO A 113 -7.36 -1.10 -9.56
C PRO A 113 -8.40 0.00 -9.31
N VAL A 114 -9.02 0.49 -10.37
CA VAL A 114 -10.10 1.49 -10.32
C VAL A 114 -11.41 0.81 -10.79
N PRO A 115 -12.50 0.96 -10.03
CA PRO A 115 -12.65 1.71 -8.77
C PRO A 115 -11.89 1.08 -7.61
N VAL A 116 -11.33 1.92 -6.76
CA VAL A 116 -10.61 1.45 -5.56
C VAL A 116 -11.61 0.80 -4.60
N LYS A 117 -11.40 -0.47 -4.32
CA LYS A 117 -12.26 -1.26 -3.45
C LYS A 117 -11.47 -1.73 -2.24
N THR A 118 -12.05 -1.56 -1.08
CA THR A 118 -11.55 -2.24 0.12
C THR A 118 -12.05 -3.67 0.10
N VAL A 119 -11.14 -4.61 -0.08
CA VAL A 119 -11.45 -6.02 0.10
C VAL A 119 -11.06 -6.38 1.53
N ALA A 120 -12.07 -6.42 2.38
CA ALA A 120 -11.89 -6.88 3.75
C ALA A 120 -12.93 -7.95 4.04
N THR A 121 -12.50 -9.04 4.65
CA THR A 121 -13.40 -10.14 5.03
C THR A 121 -13.56 -10.14 6.54
N ALA A 122 -14.80 -10.22 7.01
CA ALA A 122 -15.12 -10.28 8.45
C ALA A 122 -14.57 -11.54 9.12
N HIS A 123 -14.30 -12.56 8.32
CA HIS A 123 -13.72 -13.83 8.73
C HIS A 123 -12.59 -14.21 7.79
N ALA A 124 -11.43 -14.52 8.33
CA ALA A 124 -10.27 -14.99 7.59
C ALA A 124 -10.03 -16.45 7.96
N ASP A 125 -10.62 -17.33 7.18
CA ASP A 125 -10.38 -18.75 7.24
C ASP A 125 -9.83 -19.19 5.89
N ASP A 126 -8.83 -20.05 5.88
CA ASP A 126 -8.20 -20.51 4.66
C ASP A 126 -7.72 -21.95 4.79
N ASP A 127 -8.16 -22.77 3.87
CA ASP A 127 -7.67 -24.13 3.73
C ASP A 127 -6.57 -24.14 2.66
N PHE A 128 -5.33 -24.13 3.11
CA PHE A 128 -4.18 -24.13 2.21
C PHE A 128 -4.04 -25.40 1.37
N ALA A 129 -4.71 -26.49 1.73
CA ALA A 129 -4.70 -27.74 0.96
C ALA A 129 -5.31 -27.61 -0.44
N GLN A 130 -6.17 -26.61 -0.65
CA GLN A 130 -6.81 -26.34 -1.95
C GLN A 130 -5.89 -25.68 -2.98
N TYR A 131 -4.75 -25.13 -2.55
CA TYR A 131 -3.84 -24.39 -3.43
C TYR A 131 -2.69 -25.25 -3.91
N GLN A 132 -2.27 -25.06 -5.16
CA GLN A 132 -1.14 -25.77 -5.76
C GLN A 132 0.15 -24.98 -5.73
N LYS A 133 0.05 -23.65 -5.75
CA LYS A 133 1.21 -22.73 -5.76
C LYS A 133 0.87 -21.42 -5.05
N LEU A 134 1.88 -20.71 -4.61
CA LEU A 134 1.71 -19.41 -3.92
C LEU A 134 0.88 -18.40 -4.72
N GLY A 135 1.02 -18.39 -6.04
CA GLY A 135 0.25 -17.50 -6.91
C GLY A 135 -1.27 -17.74 -6.92
N ASP A 136 -1.75 -18.83 -6.32
CA ASP A 136 -3.17 -19.12 -6.18
C ASP A 136 -3.81 -18.40 -4.97
N LEU A 137 -3.00 -17.94 -4.03
CA LEU A 137 -3.37 -17.24 -2.81
C LEU A 137 -3.79 -15.77 -3.07
N LYS A 138 -4.86 -15.57 -3.81
CA LYS A 138 -5.29 -14.24 -4.31
C LYS A 138 -5.72 -13.25 -3.21
N THR A 139 -6.09 -13.75 -2.04
CA THR A 139 -6.54 -12.94 -0.89
C THR A 139 -5.41 -12.62 0.08
N TRP A 140 -4.26 -13.25 -0.11
CA TRP A 140 -3.07 -13.04 0.70
C TRP A 140 -2.04 -12.21 -0.04
N ASN A 141 -1.47 -11.24 0.64
CA ASN A 141 -0.28 -10.54 0.19
C ASN A 141 0.95 -11.24 0.78
N ILE A 142 1.81 -11.74 -0.09
CA ILE A 142 3.03 -12.47 0.30
C ILE A 142 4.21 -11.61 -0.05
N TYR A 143 5.06 -11.36 0.94
CA TYR A 143 6.19 -10.50 0.77
C TYR A 143 7.46 -11.06 1.41
N SER A 144 8.55 -11.03 0.67
CA SER A 144 9.87 -11.41 1.13
C SER A 144 10.92 -10.63 0.34
N PRO A 145 11.56 -9.61 0.94
CA PRO A 145 12.43 -8.67 0.22
C PRO A 145 13.68 -9.33 -0.36
N LEU A 146 14.25 -10.30 0.32
CA LEU A 146 15.45 -11.02 -0.10
C LEU A 146 15.16 -12.48 -0.45
N MET A 147 13.93 -12.76 -0.85
CA MET A 147 13.50 -14.11 -1.23
C MET A 147 13.52 -15.11 -0.07
N ALA A 148 13.34 -14.64 1.18
CA ALA A 148 13.14 -15.53 2.32
C ALA A 148 12.01 -16.51 2.02
N PRO A 149 12.17 -17.80 2.29
CA PRO A 149 11.25 -18.79 1.80
C PRO A 149 9.86 -18.65 2.41
N VAL A 150 8.89 -18.34 1.58
CA VAL A 150 7.49 -18.60 1.83
C VAL A 150 7.09 -19.78 0.96
N SER A 151 6.67 -20.86 1.56
CA SER A 151 6.39 -22.10 0.86
C SER A 151 4.98 -22.58 1.17
N LEU A 152 4.27 -22.97 0.12
CA LEU A 152 3.02 -23.68 0.28
C LEU A 152 3.34 -25.15 0.53
N ARG A 153 2.88 -25.67 1.66
CA ARG A 153 2.91 -27.10 2.00
C ARG A 153 1.50 -27.68 1.83
N GLN A 154 1.36 -28.97 1.93
CA GLN A 154 0.08 -29.62 1.61
C GLN A 154 -1.13 -29.02 2.35
N GLU A 155 -0.96 -28.62 3.60
CA GLU A 155 -2.06 -28.13 4.44
C GLU A 155 -1.78 -26.79 5.13
N TRP A 156 -0.58 -26.21 4.92
CA TRP A 156 -0.20 -24.95 5.57
C TRP A 156 0.73 -24.08 4.73
N LEU A 157 0.80 -22.85 5.09
CA LEU A 157 1.77 -21.89 4.57
C LEU A 157 2.96 -21.83 5.56
N GLU A 158 4.13 -22.18 5.07
CA GLU A 158 5.37 -22.13 5.84
C GLU A 158 6.10 -20.80 5.57
N LEU A 159 6.37 -20.08 6.64
CA LEU A 159 7.21 -18.90 6.62
C LEU A 159 8.52 -19.25 7.32
N LYS A 160 9.65 -19.12 6.63
CA LYS A 160 10.94 -19.44 7.17
C LYS A 160 11.85 -18.24 7.10
N ASP A 161 12.21 -17.71 8.26
CA ASP A 161 13.16 -16.63 8.40
C ASP A 161 14.49 -17.21 8.88
N GLU A 162 15.49 -17.18 8.02
CA GLU A 162 16.84 -17.69 8.31
C GLU A 162 17.91 -16.57 8.19
N ASP A 163 17.51 -15.38 7.77
CA ASP A 163 18.44 -14.27 7.57
C ASP A 163 18.09 -13.13 8.53
N PRO A 164 19.05 -12.66 9.38
CA PRO A 164 18.80 -11.55 10.29
C PRO A 164 18.49 -10.21 9.60
N PHE A 165 18.65 -10.12 8.28
CA PHE A 165 18.40 -8.93 7.48
C PHE A 165 17.19 -9.03 6.56
N ASP A 166 16.49 -10.17 6.59
CA ASP A 166 15.26 -10.40 5.83
C ASP A 166 14.11 -10.82 6.75
N TYR A 167 12.93 -10.96 6.20
CA TYR A 167 11.78 -11.56 6.85
C TYR A 167 10.78 -12.09 5.82
N ALA A 168 10.04 -13.10 6.20
CA ALA A 168 8.90 -13.59 5.44
C ALA A 168 7.61 -13.03 6.05
N CYS A 169 6.78 -12.41 5.22
CA CYS A 169 5.53 -11.81 5.66
C CYS A 169 4.37 -12.25 4.78
N VAL A 170 3.26 -12.54 5.41
CA VAL A 170 1.98 -12.72 4.73
C VAL A 170 0.92 -11.87 5.42
N GLU A 171 0.11 -11.22 4.63
CA GLU A 171 -0.91 -10.31 5.09
C GLU A 171 -2.26 -10.63 4.49
N ARG A 172 -3.31 -10.45 5.26
CA ARG A 172 -4.68 -10.47 4.79
C ARG A 172 -5.45 -9.31 5.41
N LYS A 173 -6.21 -8.59 4.61
CA LYS A 173 -7.03 -7.47 5.09
C LYS A 173 -8.31 -8.00 5.76
N ILE A 174 -8.56 -7.53 6.97
CA ILE A 174 -9.79 -7.75 7.70
C ILE A 174 -10.48 -6.40 7.99
N PRO A 175 -11.81 -6.33 8.19
CA PRO A 175 -12.48 -5.11 8.58
C PRO A 175 -11.94 -4.57 9.91
N ALA A 176 -11.96 -3.26 10.07
CA ALA A 176 -11.69 -2.65 11.36
C ALA A 176 -12.70 -3.19 12.39
N SER A 177 -12.20 -3.66 13.52
CA SER A 177 -13.01 -4.22 14.59
C SER A 177 -12.43 -3.82 15.95
N SER A 178 -13.30 -3.59 16.93
CA SER A 178 -12.90 -3.42 18.32
C SER A 178 -12.51 -4.73 19.00
N TYR A 179 -12.76 -5.85 18.36
CA TYR A 179 -12.44 -7.17 18.85
C TYR A 179 -11.88 -8.05 17.74
N LEU A 180 -10.72 -8.64 17.98
CA LEU A 180 -10.09 -9.63 17.11
C LEU A 180 -9.83 -10.91 17.92
N LYS A 181 -10.32 -12.03 17.41
CA LYS A 181 -9.96 -13.37 17.92
C LYS A 181 -9.17 -14.10 16.84
N ALA A 182 -7.96 -14.49 17.17
CA ALA A 182 -7.17 -15.43 16.39
C ALA A 182 -7.15 -16.80 17.08
N SER A 183 -7.32 -17.86 16.33
CA SER A 183 -7.30 -19.24 16.80
C SER A 183 -6.41 -20.10 15.92
#